data_cdb71e02c7a2ffa19468d77b80e737c5
#
_entry.id   cdb71e02c7a2ffa19468d77b80e737c5
#
_cell.length_a   1.000
_cell.length_b   1.000
_cell.length_c   1.000
_cell.angle_alpha   90.00
_cell.angle_beta   90.00
_cell.angle_gamma   90.00
#
_symmetry.space_group_name_H-M   'P 1'
#
loop_
_entity.id
_entity.type
_entity.pdbx_description
1 polymer ?
#
loop_
_entity_poly.entity_id
_entity_poly.type
_entity_poly.pdbx_seq_one_letter_code
_entity_poly.pdbx_strand_id
1 'polypeptide(L)'
;MNDRASVAATLENSPFFMPFSMNRQFKKHPRLLARAEGMYYYTPEGRKILDGTAGLWCVNAGHCRKKIVDAVARGVATLDFAPPFQMGHPLAFEFAERIAPLLPKGITRMFFTNSGSESVDTALKLALAYHRVRGEGHRMRLIGREKGYHGVNFGGTAVGGIVGNRKIFGALVTGVDHIRHTHDLAKNAFSRGQPKHGAELAEDLERLCQLHDPSTIAAMIVEPVACSAGVFVPPLGYLQKLREICDRHGILLIFDEVINAWGRLGKPFAADYFGVIPDLITTAKGITNGTVPMGAVFMKEDLYQAFMTGPENSIEMPHGYTYSAHPVACAAGLGTMDVYEEEGLLTRVGELAQYWEDAAHSLRDCPNVIDIRNLGLIAAIELAPRSGAIGARGMDAHLKAFEKTVGTAKDRHDEDVPGYG
;
A
#
# COMPACT_ATOMS: atom_id res chain seq x y z
N MET A 1 36.03 -12.56 9.86
CA MET A 1 35.78 -11.78 8.62
C MET A 1 35.33 -12.77 7.57
N ASN A 2 34.02 -12.89 7.33
CA ASN A 2 33.57 -13.67 6.17
C ASN A 2 33.85 -12.82 4.94
N ASP A 3 34.74 -13.30 4.10
CA ASP A 3 35.18 -12.64 2.89
C ASP A 3 33.97 -12.37 1.97
N ARG A 4 33.80 -11.13 1.52
CA ARG A 4 32.71 -10.73 0.58
C ARG A 4 32.66 -11.66 -0.65
N ALA A 5 33.80 -12.11 -1.11
CA ALA A 5 33.92 -13.05 -2.23
C ALA A 5 33.27 -14.42 -1.89
N SER A 6 33.41 -14.90 -0.65
CA SER A 6 32.83 -16.19 -0.24
C SER A 6 31.30 -16.12 -0.08
N VAL A 7 30.76 -15.01 0.43
CA VAL A 7 29.32 -14.82 0.53
C VAL A 7 28.67 -14.66 -0.85
N ALA A 8 29.29 -13.89 -1.75
CA ALA A 8 28.80 -13.73 -3.13
C ALA A 8 28.82 -15.05 -3.88
N ALA A 9 29.89 -15.85 -3.80
CA ALA A 9 29.99 -17.17 -4.44
C ALA A 9 28.92 -18.14 -3.91
N THR A 10 28.59 -18.07 -2.61
CA THR A 10 27.52 -18.89 -2.03
C THR A 10 26.13 -18.47 -2.51
N LEU A 11 25.89 -17.16 -2.74
CA LEU A 11 24.60 -16.65 -3.18
C LEU A 11 24.33 -16.84 -4.67
N GLU A 12 25.34 -16.90 -5.52
CA GLU A 12 25.18 -17.07 -6.97
C GLU A 12 24.38 -18.34 -7.31
N ASN A 13 24.62 -19.42 -6.58
CA ASN A 13 23.93 -20.71 -6.73
C ASN A 13 22.78 -20.92 -5.75
N SER A 14 22.37 -19.89 -4.98
CA SER A 14 21.27 -20.00 -4.04
C SER A 14 19.96 -20.37 -4.74
N PRO A 15 19.18 -21.34 -4.22
CA PRO A 15 17.88 -21.71 -4.79
C PRO A 15 16.81 -20.62 -4.59
N PHE A 16 17.07 -19.58 -3.79
CA PHE A 16 16.12 -18.52 -3.53
C PHE A 16 15.88 -17.66 -4.79
N PHE A 17 14.66 -17.67 -5.29
CA PHE A 17 14.19 -16.79 -6.36
C PHE A 17 13.59 -15.54 -5.73
N MET A 18 14.32 -14.44 -5.75
CA MET A 18 13.93 -13.18 -5.11
C MET A 18 12.78 -12.50 -5.86
N PRO A 19 11.72 -12.05 -5.14
CA PRO A 19 10.61 -11.35 -5.76
C PRO A 19 11.03 -9.95 -6.25
N PHE A 20 10.46 -9.49 -7.36
CA PHE A 20 10.69 -8.16 -7.95
C PHE A 20 12.16 -7.73 -8.04
N SER A 21 13.07 -8.66 -8.25
CA SER A 21 14.51 -8.42 -8.20
C SER A 21 15.21 -8.83 -9.48
N MET A 22 16.26 -8.10 -9.84
CA MET A 22 17.22 -8.51 -10.87
C MET A 22 18.11 -9.61 -10.28
N ASN A 23 17.61 -10.84 -10.18
CA ASN A 23 18.25 -11.95 -9.46
C ASN A 23 19.71 -12.18 -9.85
N ARG A 24 20.01 -12.17 -11.16
CA ARG A 24 21.39 -12.35 -11.67
C ARG A 24 22.33 -11.25 -11.17
N GLN A 25 21.88 -9.98 -11.20
CA GLN A 25 22.67 -8.85 -10.74
C GLN A 25 22.78 -8.86 -9.21
N PHE A 26 21.69 -9.09 -8.49
CA PHE A 26 21.68 -9.11 -7.03
C PHE A 26 22.61 -10.19 -6.46
N LYS A 27 22.55 -11.40 -7.02
CA LYS A 27 23.35 -12.53 -6.51
C LYS A 27 24.86 -12.33 -6.74
N LYS A 28 25.25 -11.56 -7.77
CA LYS A 28 26.65 -11.16 -8.00
C LYS A 28 27.10 -10.00 -7.10
N HIS A 29 26.16 -9.08 -6.80
CA HIS A 29 26.43 -7.89 -5.99
C HIS A 29 25.33 -7.77 -4.91
N PRO A 30 25.37 -8.62 -3.86
CA PRO A 30 24.30 -8.70 -2.89
C PRO A 30 24.22 -7.44 -2.00
N ARG A 31 23.00 -6.99 -1.77
CA ARG A 31 22.65 -5.89 -0.86
C ARG A 31 21.89 -6.49 0.33
N LEU A 32 22.63 -6.98 1.32
CA LEU A 32 22.08 -7.69 2.46
C LEU A 32 21.84 -6.74 3.63
N LEU A 33 20.72 -6.91 4.30
CA LEU A 33 20.34 -6.25 5.53
C LEU A 33 20.29 -7.31 6.63
N ALA A 34 21.08 -7.15 7.69
CA ALA A 34 21.23 -8.14 8.76
C ALA A 34 20.54 -7.72 10.06
N ARG A 35 20.36 -6.44 10.30
CA ARG A 35 19.72 -5.88 11.49
C ARG A 35 19.03 -4.57 11.16
N ALA A 36 18.02 -4.21 11.96
CA ALA A 36 17.36 -2.91 11.87
C ALA A 36 17.12 -2.35 13.26
N GLU A 37 17.06 -1.00 13.38
CA GLU A 37 16.76 -0.30 14.63
C GLU A 37 16.33 1.15 14.34
N GLY A 38 15.18 1.57 14.84
CA GLY A 38 14.65 2.91 14.62
C GLY A 38 14.46 3.20 13.13
N MET A 39 15.21 4.15 12.59
CA MET A 39 15.16 4.54 11.17
C MET A 39 16.29 3.93 10.33
N TYR A 40 16.96 2.90 10.83
CA TYR A 40 18.16 2.40 10.18
C TYR A 40 18.16 0.90 9.98
N TYR A 41 18.71 0.48 8.83
CA TYR A 41 19.20 -0.87 8.59
C TYR A 41 20.70 -0.96 8.84
N TYR A 42 21.19 -2.17 9.02
CA TYR A 42 22.61 -2.48 9.14
C TYR A 42 22.96 -3.66 8.25
N THR A 43 24.04 -3.54 7.49
CA THR A 43 24.55 -4.65 6.67
C THR A 43 25.22 -5.73 7.55
N PRO A 44 25.52 -6.92 7.01
CA PRO A 44 26.30 -7.95 7.75
C PRO A 44 27.65 -7.43 8.30
N GLU A 45 28.27 -6.45 7.62
CA GLU A 45 29.52 -5.83 8.04
C GLU A 45 29.30 -4.71 9.08
N GLY A 46 28.07 -4.48 9.52
CA GLY A 46 27.72 -3.49 10.55
C GLY A 46 27.55 -2.07 10.04
N ARG A 47 27.54 -1.82 8.73
CA ARG A 47 27.34 -0.47 8.19
C ARG A 47 25.89 -0.02 8.37
N LYS A 48 25.72 1.21 8.79
CA LYS A 48 24.44 1.85 9.03
C LYS A 48 23.89 2.47 7.75
N ILE A 49 22.64 2.16 7.40
CA ILE A 49 21.93 2.68 6.23
C ILE A 49 20.64 3.32 6.71
N LEU A 50 20.41 4.59 6.35
CA LEU A 50 19.14 5.26 6.64
C LEU A 50 18.02 4.63 5.78
N ASP A 51 16.91 4.25 6.41
CA ASP A 51 15.72 3.79 5.73
C ASP A 51 14.78 4.97 5.43
N GLY A 52 14.96 5.58 4.28
CA GLY A 52 14.11 6.68 3.81
C GLY A 52 12.78 6.23 3.17
N THR A 53 12.57 4.92 3.01
CA THR A 53 11.38 4.36 2.36
C THR A 53 10.44 3.62 3.32
N ALA A 54 10.73 3.69 4.63
CA ALA A 54 10.01 2.92 5.66
C ALA A 54 9.88 1.43 5.27
N GLY A 55 11.00 0.79 4.91
CA GLY A 55 11.05 -0.52 4.29
C GLY A 55 10.46 -0.49 2.88
N LEU A 56 9.25 -0.96 2.73
CA LEU A 56 8.42 -0.81 1.53
C LEU A 56 7.09 -0.15 1.92
N TRP A 57 7.15 1.05 2.50
CA TRP A 57 5.99 1.78 3.02
C TRP A 57 5.31 1.05 4.20
N CYS A 58 6.05 0.24 4.96
CA CYS A 58 5.50 -0.66 5.98
C CYS A 58 5.77 -0.16 7.40
N VAL A 59 6.96 0.43 7.64
CA VAL A 59 7.53 0.64 8.98
C VAL A 59 7.28 2.08 9.43
N ASN A 60 6.01 2.44 9.62
CA ASN A 60 5.61 3.81 9.93
C ASN A 60 6.10 4.29 11.30
N ALA A 61 6.28 3.37 12.26
CA ALA A 61 6.75 3.68 13.62
C ALA A 61 8.26 3.50 13.83
N GLY A 62 9.01 3.06 12.79
CA GLY A 62 10.41 2.68 12.92
C GLY A 62 10.59 1.19 13.23
N HIS A 63 11.81 0.71 13.02
CA HIS A 63 12.17 -0.70 13.14
C HIS A 63 12.35 -1.16 14.58
N CYS A 64 12.05 -2.44 14.83
CA CYS A 64 12.33 -3.17 16.06
C CYS A 64 11.83 -2.45 17.32
N ARG A 65 10.64 -1.87 17.26
CA ARG A 65 10.02 -1.19 18.40
C ARG A 65 9.76 -2.19 19.51
N LYS A 66 10.35 -1.92 20.68
CA LYS A 66 10.33 -2.84 21.81
C LYS A 66 8.92 -3.31 22.16
N LYS A 67 7.95 -2.41 22.19
CA LYS A 67 6.55 -2.72 22.51
C LYS A 67 5.95 -3.73 21.52
N ILE A 68 6.20 -3.56 20.23
CA ILE A 68 5.72 -4.49 19.18
C ILE A 68 6.46 -5.83 19.31
N VAL A 69 7.78 -5.81 19.50
CA VAL A 69 8.59 -7.03 19.69
C VAL A 69 8.11 -7.84 20.89
N ASP A 70 7.87 -7.19 22.02
CA ASP A 70 7.39 -7.83 23.24
C ASP A 70 5.97 -8.42 23.06
N ALA A 71 5.09 -7.70 22.35
CA ALA A 71 3.74 -8.20 22.06
C ALA A 71 3.79 -9.46 21.17
N VAL A 72 4.62 -9.47 20.13
CA VAL A 72 4.85 -10.64 19.27
C VAL A 72 5.43 -11.81 20.07
N ALA A 73 6.44 -11.57 20.90
CA ALA A 73 7.06 -12.61 21.72
C ALA A 73 6.07 -13.24 22.70
N ARG A 74 5.24 -12.43 23.36
CA ARG A 74 4.15 -12.96 24.22
C ARG A 74 3.11 -13.71 23.41
N GLY A 75 2.72 -13.16 22.24
CA GLY A 75 1.73 -13.78 21.35
C GLY A 75 2.13 -15.20 20.97
N VAL A 76 3.34 -15.37 20.41
CA VAL A 76 3.81 -16.68 19.96
C VAL A 76 4.03 -17.66 21.12
N ALA A 77 4.39 -17.16 22.31
CA ALA A 77 4.55 -17.99 23.50
C ALA A 77 3.22 -18.46 24.11
N THR A 78 2.12 -17.77 23.83
CA THR A 78 0.79 -18.05 24.37
C THR A 78 -0.08 -18.86 23.40
N LEU A 79 -0.14 -18.43 22.15
CA LEU A 79 -0.95 -19.04 21.09
C LEU A 79 -0.29 -18.76 19.75
N ASP A 80 0.47 -19.72 19.26
CA ASP A 80 1.22 -19.61 18.01
C ASP A 80 0.32 -19.67 16.76
N PHE A 81 -0.78 -20.42 16.83
CA PHE A 81 -1.78 -20.55 15.77
C PHE A 81 -3.16 -20.92 16.36
N ALA A 82 -4.22 -20.41 15.74
CA ALA A 82 -5.59 -20.86 15.96
C ALA A 82 -6.30 -20.94 14.59
N PRO A 83 -7.08 -22.01 14.32
CA PRO A 83 -7.83 -22.11 13.07
C PRO A 83 -8.91 -21.00 13.00
N PRO A 84 -8.97 -20.21 11.93
CA PRO A 84 -9.94 -19.11 11.81
C PRO A 84 -11.32 -19.59 11.32
N PHE A 85 -11.46 -20.87 10.93
CA PHE A 85 -12.71 -21.40 10.39
C PHE A 85 -13.47 -22.13 11.49
N GLN A 86 -14.68 -21.65 11.81
CA GLN A 86 -15.56 -22.17 12.87
C GLN A 86 -14.98 -22.07 14.30
N MET A 87 -13.81 -21.46 14.43
CA MET A 87 -13.15 -21.18 15.71
C MET A 87 -12.58 -19.76 15.67
N GLY A 88 -12.19 -19.25 16.82
CA GLY A 88 -11.61 -17.91 16.95
C GLY A 88 -10.72 -17.84 18.18
N HIS A 89 -10.10 -16.70 18.38
CA HIS A 89 -9.29 -16.40 19.55
C HIS A 89 -9.49 -14.94 20.00
N PRO A 90 -9.33 -14.62 21.29
CA PRO A 90 -9.64 -13.31 21.82
C PRO A 90 -8.90 -12.16 21.14
N LEU A 91 -7.61 -12.34 20.83
CA LEU A 91 -6.78 -11.27 20.21
C LEU A 91 -7.33 -10.76 18.87
N ALA A 92 -8.05 -11.61 18.11
CA ALA A 92 -8.64 -11.16 16.84
C ALA A 92 -9.75 -10.14 17.06
N PHE A 93 -10.62 -10.41 18.04
CA PHE A 93 -11.71 -9.50 18.42
C PHE A 93 -11.17 -8.25 19.10
N GLU A 94 -10.25 -8.38 20.05
CA GLU A 94 -9.59 -7.25 20.71
C GLU A 94 -8.93 -6.32 19.69
N PHE A 95 -8.22 -6.89 18.69
CA PHE A 95 -7.59 -6.07 17.65
C PHE A 95 -8.63 -5.39 16.75
N ALA A 96 -9.72 -6.08 16.41
CA ALA A 96 -10.82 -5.49 15.66
C ALA A 96 -11.45 -4.30 16.43
N GLU A 97 -11.72 -4.48 17.72
CA GLU A 97 -12.27 -3.41 18.59
C GLU A 97 -11.28 -2.24 18.73
N ARG A 98 -9.98 -2.52 18.75
CA ARG A 98 -8.94 -1.49 18.83
C ARG A 98 -8.84 -0.64 17.56
N ILE A 99 -9.10 -1.22 16.39
CA ILE A 99 -9.11 -0.51 15.10
C ILE A 99 -10.43 0.25 14.88
N ALA A 100 -11.55 -0.29 15.33
CA ALA A 100 -12.88 0.24 15.02
C ALA A 100 -13.04 1.76 15.23
N PRO A 101 -12.52 2.38 16.31
CA PRO A 101 -12.61 3.82 16.52
C PRO A 101 -11.81 4.67 15.53
N LEU A 102 -10.84 4.07 14.83
CA LEU A 102 -9.98 4.74 13.85
C LEU A 102 -10.58 4.76 12.45
N LEU A 103 -11.61 3.93 12.20
CA LEU A 103 -12.21 3.79 10.87
C LEU A 103 -13.00 5.03 10.47
N PRO A 104 -13.02 5.39 9.19
CA PRO A 104 -13.86 6.46 8.67
C PRO A 104 -15.35 6.22 8.99
N LYS A 105 -16.09 7.32 9.17
CA LYS A 105 -17.51 7.25 9.54
C LYS A 105 -18.32 6.36 8.60
N GLY A 106 -19.02 5.36 9.14
CA GLY A 106 -19.86 4.42 8.39
C GLY A 106 -19.13 3.16 7.92
N ILE A 107 -17.82 3.10 8.04
CA ILE A 107 -17.05 1.86 7.91
C ILE A 107 -17.00 1.20 9.29
N THR A 108 -17.57 0.00 9.44
CA THR A 108 -17.81 -0.60 10.76
C THR A 108 -17.39 -2.06 10.87
N ARG A 109 -17.15 -2.72 9.74
CA ARG A 109 -16.83 -4.15 9.69
C ARG A 109 -15.47 -4.38 9.05
N MET A 110 -14.85 -5.49 9.43
CA MET A 110 -13.52 -5.82 8.94
C MET A 110 -13.35 -7.31 8.70
N PHE A 111 -12.51 -7.61 7.72
CA PHE A 111 -12.09 -8.95 7.36
C PHE A 111 -10.57 -8.99 7.28
N PHE A 112 -9.92 -9.82 8.11
CA PHE A 112 -8.47 -9.90 8.14
C PHE A 112 -7.91 -10.84 7.07
N THR A 113 -6.82 -10.42 6.44
CA THR A 113 -6.05 -11.14 5.43
C THR A 113 -4.56 -11.17 5.83
N ASN A 114 -3.68 -11.70 4.97
CA ASN A 114 -2.25 -11.80 5.28
C ASN A 114 -1.38 -10.83 4.50
N SER A 115 -1.97 -10.12 3.55
CA SER A 115 -1.25 -9.17 2.68
C SER A 115 -2.20 -8.18 2.00
N GLY A 116 -1.64 -7.08 1.46
CA GLY A 116 -2.40 -6.15 0.62
C GLY A 116 -2.96 -6.80 -0.65
N SER A 117 -2.23 -7.75 -1.25
CA SER A 117 -2.72 -8.48 -2.43
C SER A 117 -3.96 -9.31 -2.12
N GLU A 118 -3.97 -9.99 -0.97
CA GLU A 118 -5.15 -10.72 -0.51
C GLU A 118 -6.30 -9.78 -0.10
N SER A 119 -5.98 -8.63 0.50
CA SER A 119 -6.99 -7.61 0.84
C SER A 119 -7.71 -7.12 -0.42
N VAL A 120 -6.97 -6.82 -1.47
CA VAL A 120 -7.55 -6.39 -2.75
C VAL A 120 -8.43 -7.48 -3.37
N ASP A 121 -7.92 -8.70 -3.53
CA ASP A 121 -8.71 -9.79 -4.12
C ASP A 121 -9.96 -10.11 -3.27
N THR A 122 -9.86 -9.99 -1.94
CA THR A 122 -11.01 -10.11 -1.04
C THR A 122 -12.02 -9.00 -1.25
N ALA A 123 -11.59 -7.74 -1.36
CA ALA A 123 -12.50 -6.62 -1.60
C ALA A 123 -13.22 -6.74 -2.95
N LEU A 124 -12.51 -7.15 -4.00
CA LEU A 124 -13.12 -7.41 -5.31
C LEU A 124 -14.16 -8.55 -5.25
N LYS A 125 -13.85 -9.64 -4.55
CA LYS A 125 -14.76 -10.76 -4.33
C LYS A 125 -15.98 -10.35 -3.51
N LEU A 126 -15.80 -9.57 -2.44
CA LEU A 126 -16.89 -9.02 -1.64
C LEU A 126 -17.82 -8.15 -2.48
N ALA A 127 -17.27 -7.29 -3.34
CA ALA A 127 -18.07 -6.46 -4.24
C ALA A 127 -18.94 -7.29 -5.19
N LEU A 128 -18.36 -8.30 -5.83
CA LEU A 128 -19.10 -9.21 -6.71
C LEU A 128 -20.18 -10.01 -5.95
N ALA A 129 -19.82 -10.54 -4.78
CA ALA A 129 -20.74 -11.31 -3.95
C ALA A 129 -21.87 -10.44 -3.39
N TYR A 130 -21.60 -9.21 -2.99
CA TYR A 130 -22.60 -8.25 -2.53
C TYR A 130 -23.71 -8.02 -3.56
N HIS A 131 -23.34 -7.73 -4.80
CA HIS A 131 -24.33 -7.57 -5.85
C HIS A 131 -25.11 -8.86 -6.13
N ARG A 132 -24.43 -10.01 -6.08
CA ARG A 132 -25.07 -11.30 -6.30
C ARG A 132 -26.11 -11.64 -5.23
N VAL A 133 -25.83 -11.45 -3.95
CA VAL A 133 -26.79 -11.75 -2.87
C VAL A 133 -28.00 -10.81 -2.89
N ARG A 134 -27.85 -9.64 -3.49
CA ARG A 134 -28.96 -8.68 -3.74
C ARG A 134 -29.77 -8.95 -5.01
N GLY A 135 -29.45 -10.04 -5.73
CA GLY A 135 -30.13 -10.35 -7.00
C GLY A 135 -29.56 -9.61 -8.22
N GLU A 136 -28.49 -8.83 -8.06
CA GLU A 136 -27.83 -8.06 -9.11
C GLU A 136 -26.59 -8.81 -9.67
N GLY A 137 -26.66 -10.13 -9.82
CA GLY A 137 -25.51 -10.97 -10.21
C GLY A 137 -24.97 -10.70 -11.63
N HIS A 138 -25.61 -9.84 -12.40
CA HIS A 138 -25.13 -9.32 -13.69
C HIS A 138 -24.06 -8.23 -13.53
N ARG A 139 -23.89 -7.61 -12.36
CA ARG A 139 -22.81 -6.69 -12.05
C ARG A 139 -21.52 -7.46 -11.84
N MET A 140 -20.74 -7.64 -12.89
CA MET A 140 -19.51 -8.44 -12.88
C MET A 140 -18.27 -7.68 -13.35
N ARG A 141 -18.44 -6.47 -13.92
CA ARG A 141 -17.32 -5.67 -14.37
C ARG A 141 -16.63 -4.96 -13.20
N LEU A 142 -15.30 -4.90 -13.29
CA LEU A 142 -14.45 -4.19 -12.33
C LEU A 142 -13.71 -3.09 -13.08
N ILE A 143 -13.62 -1.92 -12.46
CA ILE A 143 -12.90 -0.79 -13.04
C ILE A 143 -11.68 -0.47 -12.20
N GLY A 144 -10.51 -0.44 -12.85
CA GLY A 144 -9.26 0.04 -12.26
C GLY A 144 -8.83 1.39 -12.84
N ARG A 145 -7.60 1.78 -12.57
CA ARG A 145 -6.98 2.98 -13.12
C ARG A 145 -5.63 2.65 -13.75
N GLU A 146 -5.33 3.24 -14.91
CA GLU A 146 -4.00 3.20 -15.49
C GLU A 146 -2.94 3.59 -14.45
N LYS A 147 -1.80 2.91 -14.47
CA LYS A 147 -0.71 3.05 -13.49
C LYS A 147 -1.11 2.72 -12.02
N GLY A 148 -2.31 2.22 -11.75
CA GLY A 148 -2.69 1.70 -10.43
C GLY A 148 -1.89 0.45 -10.07
N TYR A 149 -1.58 0.28 -8.77
CA TYR A 149 -0.96 -0.93 -8.23
C TYR A 149 -1.84 -1.49 -7.11
N HIS A 150 -2.30 -2.72 -7.29
CA HIS A 150 -3.26 -3.36 -6.39
C HIS A 150 -2.79 -4.76 -5.97
N GLY A 151 -1.47 -4.95 -5.84
CA GLY A 151 -0.89 -6.23 -5.48
C GLY A 151 -0.61 -7.14 -6.68
N VAL A 152 -0.35 -8.42 -6.39
CA VAL A 152 0.22 -9.37 -7.36
C VAL A 152 -0.65 -10.60 -7.61
N ASN A 153 -1.79 -10.73 -6.92
CA ASN A 153 -2.79 -11.75 -7.23
C ASN A 153 -3.49 -11.44 -8.56
N PHE A 154 -4.19 -12.41 -9.12
CA PHE A 154 -4.82 -12.25 -10.44
C PHE A 154 -5.83 -11.11 -10.50
N GLY A 155 -6.67 -10.94 -9.46
CA GLY A 155 -7.64 -9.83 -9.38
C GLY A 155 -6.92 -8.48 -9.29
N GLY A 156 -6.01 -8.33 -8.32
CA GLY A 156 -5.25 -7.10 -8.15
C GLY A 156 -4.40 -6.73 -9.37
N THR A 157 -3.79 -7.72 -10.04
CA THR A 157 -3.05 -7.50 -11.28
C THR A 157 -3.98 -7.11 -12.43
N ALA A 158 -5.20 -7.68 -12.48
CA ALA A 158 -6.17 -7.37 -13.52
C ALA A 158 -6.67 -5.92 -13.44
N VAL A 159 -7.04 -5.44 -12.24
CA VAL A 159 -7.47 -4.05 -12.02
C VAL A 159 -6.29 -3.07 -11.93
N GLY A 160 -5.06 -3.57 -11.74
CA GLY A 160 -3.83 -2.77 -11.78
C GLY A 160 -3.54 -2.26 -13.20
N GLY A 161 -2.84 -1.12 -13.31
CA GLY A 161 -2.55 -0.46 -14.58
C GLY A 161 -1.06 -0.30 -14.90
N ILE A 162 -0.16 -0.91 -14.11
CA ILE A 162 1.29 -0.88 -14.38
C ILE A 162 1.64 -1.98 -15.38
N VAL A 163 1.96 -1.60 -16.61
CA VAL A 163 2.23 -2.52 -17.73
C VAL A 163 3.31 -3.55 -17.39
N GLY A 164 4.37 -3.15 -16.69
CA GLY A 164 5.47 -4.03 -16.28
C GLY A 164 5.01 -5.22 -15.42
N ASN A 165 3.96 -5.03 -14.63
CA ASN A 165 3.42 -6.04 -13.71
C ASN A 165 2.38 -6.97 -14.37
N ARG A 166 1.91 -6.64 -15.56
CA ARG A 166 0.81 -7.35 -16.26
C ARG A 166 1.26 -8.16 -17.47
N LYS A 167 2.13 -7.57 -18.29
CA LYS A 167 2.40 -8.01 -19.67
C LYS A 167 2.87 -9.45 -19.82
N ILE A 168 3.48 -10.04 -18.78
CA ILE A 168 4.01 -11.41 -18.86
C ILE A 168 3.01 -12.48 -18.41
N PHE A 169 1.87 -12.09 -17.83
CA PHE A 169 0.90 -13.07 -17.29
C PHE A 169 -0.24 -13.38 -18.25
N GLY A 170 -0.22 -12.82 -19.47
CA GLY A 170 -1.22 -13.08 -20.49
C GLY A 170 -2.61 -12.59 -20.15
N ALA A 171 -3.63 -13.41 -20.37
CA ALA A 171 -5.01 -13.10 -20.02
C ALA A 171 -5.20 -13.15 -18.50
N LEU A 172 -5.65 -12.04 -17.94
CA LEU A 172 -5.99 -11.88 -16.53
C LEU A 172 -7.51 -12.08 -16.32
N VAL A 173 -8.04 -11.68 -15.17
CA VAL A 173 -9.49 -11.69 -14.93
C VAL A 173 -10.20 -10.87 -16.01
N THR A 174 -11.20 -11.44 -16.64
CA THR A 174 -12.00 -10.80 -17.71
C THR A 174 -13.01 -9.80 -17.14
N GLY A 175 -13.54 -8.91 -18.00
CA GLY A 175 -14.51 -7.89 -17.57
C GLY A 175 -13.89 -6.77 -16.73
N VAL A 176 -12.63 -6.45 -16.98
CA VAL A 176 -11.90 -5.35 -16.33
C VAL A 176 -11.57 -4.26 -17.33
N ASP A 177 -11.94 -3.03 -17.00
CA ASP A 177 -11.60 -1.83 -17.76
C ASP A 177 -10.80 -0.85 -16.90
N HIS A 178 -10.17 0.15 -17.51
CA HIS A 178 -9.37 1.13 -16.82
C HIS A 178 -9.72 2.55 -17.25
N ILE A 179 -9.83 3.45 -16.28
CA ILE A 179 -9.83 4.89 -16.53
C ILE A 179 -8.40 5.42 -16.61
N ARG A 180 -8.21 6.59 -17.23
CA ARG A 180 -6.90 7.22 -17.35
C ARG A 180 -6.32 7.60 -15.99
N HIS A 181 -4.97 7.62 -15.92
CA HIS A 181 -4.25 8.15 -14.75
C HIS A 181 -4.30 9.69 -14.73
N THR A 182 -4.01 10.28 -13.56
CA THR A 182 -4.10 11.72 -13.31
C THR A 182 -2.74 12.47 -13.46
N HIS A 183 -1.66 11.76 -13.80
CA HIS A 183 -0.35 12.38 -13.95
C HIS A 183 -0.27 13.18 -15.25
N ASP A 184 0.01 14.49 -15.14
CA ASP A 184 0.13 15.43 -16.25
C ASP A 184 1.26 16.43 -15.98
N LEU A 185 2.44 16.16 -16.54
CA LEU A 185 3.62 17.02 -16.38
C LEU A 185 3.41 18.42 -16.98
N ALA A 186 2.63 18.54 -18.05
CA ALA A 186 2.45 19.82 -18.72
C ALA A 186 1.65 20.82 -17.87
N LYS A 187 0.72 20.32 -17.07
CA LYS A 187 -0.18 21.16 -16.27
C LYS A 187 0.14 21.20 -14.79
N ASN A 188 0.72 20.11 -14.25
CA ASN A 188 0.80 19.86 -12.82
C ASN A 188 2.23 19.64 -12.29
N ALA A 189 3.27 19.78 -13.12
CA ALA A 189 4.65 19.60 -12.65
C ALA A 189 4.96 20.50 -11.45
N PHE A 190 5.68 19.94 -10.48
CA PHE A 190 6.08 20.59 -9.23
C PHE A 190 4.91 21.09 -8.36
N SER A 191 3.74 20.45 -8.46
CA SER A 191 2.62 20.77 -7.58
C SER A 191 2.96 20.40 -6.14
N ARG A 192 2.68 21.35 -5.22
CA ARG A 192 2.74 21.14 -3.79
C ARG A 192 1.36 20.68 -3.31
N GLY A 193 1.27 19.46 -2.77
CA GLY A 193 0.00 18.86 -2.43
C GLY A 193 -0.85 18.50 -3.67
N GLN A 194 -2.17 18.68 -3.58
CA GLN A 194 -3.10 18.29 -4.64
C GLN A 194 -2.97 19.17 -5.88
N PRO A 195 -2.77 18.59 -7.08
CA PRO A 195 -2.78 19.32 -8.33
C PRO A 195 -4.11 20.03 -8.60
N LYS A 196 -4.07 21.15 -9.32
CA LYS A 196 -5.27 21.93 -9.67
C LYS A 196 -6.03 21.38 -10.87
N HIS A 197 -5.35 20.68 -11.79
CA HIS A 197 -5.90 20.22 -13.06
C HIS A 197 -6.04 18.71 -13.11
N GLY A 198 -7.15 18.20 -13.65
CA GLY A 198 -7.36 16.76 -13.89
C GLY A 198 -8.56 16.15 -13.15
N ALA A 199 -9.39 16.94 -12.45
CA ALA A 199 -10.62 16.44 -11.85
C ALA A 199 -11.58 15.85 -12.91
N GLU A 200 -11.58 16.43 -14.12
CA GLU A 200 -12.36 16.00 -15.28
C GLU A 200 -12.03 14.58 -15.75
N LEU A 201 -10.87 14.04 -15.40
CA LEU A 201 -10.48 12.68 -15.74
C LEU A 201 -11.32 11.62 -15.02
N ALA A 202 -12.05 11.99 -13.96
CA ALA A 202 -13.04 11.13 -13.34
C ALA A 202 -14.22 10.80 -14.27
N GLU A 203 -14.50 11.64 -15.26
CA GLU A 203 -15.57 11.39 -16.26
C GLU A 203 -15.27 10.18 -17.16
N ASP A 204 -14.06 9.67 -17.15
CA ASP A 204 -13.78 8.40 -17.83
C ASP A 204 -14.63 7.25 -17.25
N LEU A 205 -14.98 7.31 -15.96
CA LEU A 205 -15.89 6.34 -15.35
C LEU A 205 -17.31 6.47 -15.93
N GLU A 206 -17.81 7.70 -16.10
CA GLU A 206 -19.12 7.94 -16.75
C GLU A 206 -19.14 7.42 -18.19
N ARG A 207 -18.05 7.64 -18.95
CA ARG A 207 -17.88 7.10 -20.30
C ARG A 207 -17.93 5.56 -20.32
N LEU A 208 -17.32 4.89 -19.34
CA LEU A 208 -17.40 3.43 -19.24
C LEU A 208 -18.80 2.96 -18.83
N CYS A 209 -19.53 3.71 -18.01
CA CYS A 209 -20.94 3.45 -17.71
C CYS A 209 -21.79 3.50 -18.98
N GLN A 210 -21.58 4.50 -19.83
CA GLN A 210 -22.30 4.62 -21.11
C GLN A 210 -21.94 3.50 -22.10
N LEU A 211 -20.67 3.04 -22.09
CA LEU A 211 -20.20 1.99 -23.00
C LEU A 211 -20.75 0.60 -22.63
N HIS A 212 -20.78 0.29 -21.32
CA HIS A 212 -21.03 -1.08 -20.82
C HIS A 212 -22.39 -1.28 -20.18
N ASP A 213 -23.21 -0.26 -20.05
CA ASP A 213 -24.35 -0.19 -19.14
C ASP A 213 -23.91 -0.22 -17.66
N PRO A 214 -24.20 0.82 -16.87
CA PRO A 214 -23.75 0.91 -15.47
C PRO A 214 -24.26 -0.24 -14.61
N SER A 215 -25.38 -0.86 -14.97
CA SER A 215 -25.90 -2.04 -14.26
C SER A 215 -24.99 -3.27 -14.36
N THR A 216 -24.01 -3.29 -15.27
CA THR A 216 -23.04 -4.40 -15.39
C THR A 216 -21.78 -4.19 -14.54
N ILE A 217 -21.57 -2.99 -13.99
CA ILE A 217 -20.36 -2.62 -13.25
C ILE A 217 -20.59 -2.86 -11.75
N ALA A 218 -19.75 -3.70 -11.16
CA ALA A 218 -19.81 -4.02 -9.74
C ALA A 218 -19.07 -2.99 -8.88
N ALA A 219 -17.81 -2.71 -9.22
CA ALA A 219 -16.97 -1.85 -8.40
C ALA A 219 -15.89 -1.13 -9.21
N MET A 220 -15.46 0.00 -8.67
CA MET A 220 -14.23 0.69 -9.05
C MET A 220 -13.25 0.65 -7.88
N ILE A 221 -11.97 0.34 -8.18
CA ILE A 221 -10.88 0.42 -7.21
C ILE A 221 -9.88 1.50 -7.58
N VAL A 222 -9.43 2.28 -6.59
CA VAL A 222 -8.44 3.33 -6.77
C VAL A 222 -7.59 3.51 -5.51
N GLU A 223 -6.29 3.72 -5.68
CA GLU A 223 -5.44 4.27 -4.61
C GLU A 223 -5.77 5.77 -4.45
N PRO A 224 -6.14 6.29 -3.27
CA PRO A 224 -6.31 7.74 -3.08
C PRO A 224 -5.09 8.52 -3.53
N VAL A 225 -3.88 8.11 -3.12
CA VAL A 225 -2.60 8.54 -3.71
C VAL A 225 -1.93 7.32 -4.31
N ALA A 226 -1.69 7.31 -5.62
CA ALA A 226 -1.05 6.19 -6.30
C ALA A 226 0.46 6.20 -6.08
N CYS A 227 0.90 5.57 -4.99
CA CYS A 227 2.29 5.67 -4.54
C CYS A 227 3.24 4.85 -5.40
N SER A 228 2.91 3.58 -5.70
CA SER A 228 3.80 2.65 -6.41
C SER A 228 4.15 3.09 -7.82
N ALA A 229 3.27 3.86 -8.47
CA ALA A 229 3.50 4.38 -9.82
C ALA A 229 4.33 5.67 -9.85
N GLY A 230 4.61 6.29 -8.70
CA GLY A 230 5.38 7.53 -8.61
C GLY A 230 4.69 8.65 -7.84
N VAL A 231 3.90 8.32 -6.82
CA VAL A 231 3.19 9.27 -5.95
C VAL A 231 2.29 10.21 -6.76
N PHE A 232 1.34 9.64 -7.49
CA PHE A 232 0.35 10.46 -8.19
C PHE A 232 -0.73 10.91 -7.22
N VAL A 233 -0.58 12.15 -6.76
CA VAL A 233 -1.54 12.82 -5.88
C VAL A 233 -2.81 13.12 -6.70
N PRO A 234 -4.01 12.82 -6.18
CA PRO A 234 -5.25 13.08 -6.92
C PRO A 234 -5.48 14.58 -7.07
N PRO A 235 -5.89 15.06 -8.24
CA PRO A 235 -6.30 16.46 -8.41
C PRO A 235 -7.45 16.85 -7.48
N LEU A 236 -7.54 18.14 -7.15
CA LEU A 236 -8.64 18.69 -6.35
C LEU A 236 -10.00 18.32 -6.98
N GLY A 237 -10.89 17.69 -6.20
CA GLY A 237 -12.23 17.28 -6.63
C GLY A 237 -12.31 15.94 -7.39
N TYR A 238 -11.18 15.32 -7.73
CA TYR A 238 -11.17 14.08 -8.51
C TYR A 238 -11.83 12.90 -7.77
N LEU A 239 -11.46 12.68 -6.50
CA LEU A 239 -12.02 11.57 -5.72
C LEU A 239 -13.50 11.80 -5.37
N GLN A 240 -13.88 13.06 -5.09
CA GLN A 240 -15.27 13.45 -4.86
C GLN A 240 -16.12 13.12 -6.09
N LYS A 241 -15.62 13.45 -7.28
CA LYS A 241 -16.33 13.18 -8.54
C LYS A 241 -16.46 11.68 -8.82
N LEU A 242 -15.43 10.88 -8.54
CA LEU A 242 -15.55 9.42 -8.62
C LEU A 242 -16.62 8.88 -7.67
N ARG A 243 -16.69 9.39 -6.43
CA ARG A 243 -17.73 8.99 -5.46
C ARG A 243 -19.13 9.33 -5.97
N GLU A 244 -19.33 10.54 -6.49
CA GLU A 244 -20.61 10.99 -7.07
C GLU A 244 -21.07 10.10 -8.23
N ILE A 245 -20.17 9.72 -9.13
CA ILE A 245 -20.49 8.84 -10.25
C ILE A 245 -20.83 7.43 -9.74
N CYS A 246 -20.04 6.89 -8.81
CA CYS A 246 -20.30 5.60 -8.19
C CYS A 246 -21.67 5.56 -7.51
N ASP A 247 -22.01 6.59 -6.73
CA ASP A 247 -23.30 6.70 -6.03
C ASP A 247 -24.47 6.74 -7.02
N ARG A 248 -24.35 7.53 -8.09
CA ARG A 248 -25.39 7.68 -9.12
C ARG A 248 -25.72 6.35 -9.78
N HIS A 249 -24.74 5.50 -9.98
CA HIS A 249 -24.87 4.26 -10.74
C HIS A 249 -24.92 2.99 -9.86
N GLY A 250 -24.84 3.13 -8.54
CA GLY A 250 -24.80 1.99 -7.62
C GLY A 250 -23.55 1.13 -7.77
N ILE A 251 -22.43 1.73 -8.17
CA ILE A 251 -21.11 1.10 -8.28
C ILE A 251 -20.40 1.22 -6.94
N LEU A 252 -19.84 0.13 -6.42
CA LEU A 252 -19.06 0.19 -5.20
C LEU A 252 -17.72 0.87 -5.44
N LEU A 253 -17.35 1.82 -4.58
CA LEU A 253 -16.03 2.45 -4.59
C LEU A 253 -15.13 1.77 -3.56
N ILE A 254 -13.98 1.27 -4.01
CA ILE A 254 -12.96 0.66 -3.17
C ILE A 254 -11.75 1.59 -3.12
N PHE A 255 -11.36 2.03 -1.92
CA PHE A 255 -10.07 2.69 -1.72
C PHE A 255 -9.00 1.68 -1.35
N ASP A 256 -7.96 1.60 -2.15
CA ASP A 256 -6.76 0.87 -1.80
C ASP A 256 -5.85 1.78 -0.96
N GLU A 257 -5.94 1.62 0.35
CA GLU A 257 -5.16 2.36 1.33
C GLU A 257 -4.01 1.53 1.93
N VAL A 258 -3.53 0.53 1.21
CA VAL A 258 -2.41 -0.32 1.66
C VAL A 258 -1.16 0.51 1.97
N ILE A 259 -0.96 1.65 1.29
CA ILE A 259 0.10 2.61 1.58
C ILE A 259 -0.44 3.84 2.32
N ASN A 260 -1.61 4.35 1.94
CA ASN A 260 -2.09 5.66 2.36
C ASN A 260 -2.62 5.71 3.80
N ALA A 261 -3.03 4.58 4.36
CA ALA A 261 -3.50 4.48 5.74
C ALA A 261 -2.37 4.60 6.79
N TRP A 262 -2.79 4.56 8.04
CA TRP A 262 -1.92 4.49 9.23
C TRP A 262 -1.05 5.73 9.40
N GLY A 263 -1.67 6.92 9.26
CA GLY A 263 -1.07 8.20 9.61
C GLY A 263 -0.25 8.86 8.52
N ARG A 264 -0.07 8.24 7.36
CA ARG A 264 0.82 8.73 6.30
C ARG A 264 0.45 10.13 5.77
N LEU A 265 -0.82 10.48 5.79
CA LEU A 265 -1.34 11.80 5.40
C LEU A 265 -1.77 12.66 6.61
N GLY A 266 -1.51 12.24 7.85
CA GLY A 266 -1.90 12.96 9.07
C GLY A 266 -3.33 12.65 9.55
N LYS A 267 -3.91 11.60 9.02
CA LYS A 267 -5.16 10.98 9.46
C LYS A 267 -4.97 9.46 9.48
N PRO A 268 -5.73 8.72 10.28
CA PRO A 268 -5.67 7.25 10.25
C PRO A 268 -5.84 6.69 8.84
N PHE A 269 -6.78 7.23 8.06
CA PHE A 269 -7.08 6.83 6.69
C PHE A 269 -7.09 8.03 5.73
N ALA A 270 -6.73 7.76 4.46
CA ALA A 270 -6.81 8.76 3.40
C ALA A 270 -8.26 9.17 3.10
N ALA A 271 -9.22 8.27 3.28
CA ALA A 271 -10.65 8.58 3.18
C ALA A 271 -11.04 9.79 4.04
N ASP A 272 -10.54 9.86 5.29
CA ASP A 272 -10.77 11.00 6.19
C ASP A 272 -10.03 12.26 5.73
N TYR A 273 -8.82 12.10 5.19
CA TYR A 273 -8.02 13.21 4.69
C TYR A 273 -8.70 13.91 3.51
N PHE A 274 -9.23 13.14 2.56
CA PHE A 274 -9.89 13.67 1.36
C PHE A 274 -11.38 13.97 1.58
N GLY A 275 -11.96 13.56 2.71
CA GLY A 275 -13.39 13.70 2.99
C GLY A 275 -14.29 12.88 2.04
N VAL A 276 -13.77 11.75 1.55
CA VAL A 276 -14.48 10.84 0.62
C VAL A 276 -14.53 9.45 1.25
N ILE A 277 -15.72 8.99 1.61
CA ILE A 277 -15.91 7.68 2.22
C ILE A 277 -16.23 6.65 1.14
N PRO A 278 -15.34 5.66 0.92
CA PRO A 278 -15.61 4.56 0.00
C PRO A 278 -16.56 3.51 0.62
N ASP A 279 -16.93 2.51 -0.14
CA ASP A 279 -17.73 1.39 0.36
C ASP A 279 -16.87 0.31 1.01
N LEU A 280 -15.65 0.14 0.48
CA LEU A 280 -14.61 -0.74 1.06
C LEU A 280 -13.25 -0.03 1.08
N ILE A 281 -12.44 -0.39 2.07
CA ILE A 281 -11.04 0.04 2.17
C ILE A 281 -10.17 -1.21 2.29
N THR A 282 -9.12 -1.31 1.48
CA THR A 282 -8.10 -2.34 1.65
C THR A 282 -6.88 -1.76 2.36
N THR A 283 -6.30 -2.53 3.28
CA THR A 283 -5.10 -2.12 4.02
C THR A 283 -4.15 -3.29 4.28
N ALA A 284 -2.90 -2.96 4.61
CA ALA A 284 -1.85 -3.86 5.05
C ALA A 284 -0.70 -3.04 5.67
N LYS A 285 0.55 -3.49 5.52
CA LYS A 285 1.79 -2.75 5.81
C LYS A 285 1.82 -2.14 7.21
N GLY A 286 1.43 -0.86 7.34
CA GLY A 286 1.40 -0.14 8.61
C GLY A 286 0.50 -0.75 9.67
N ILE A 287 -0.45 -1.61 9.33
CA ILE A 287 -1.35 -2.27 10.29
C ILE A 287 -0.60 -3.06 11.37
N THR A 288 0.57 -3.62 11.04
CA THR A 288 1.48 -4.33 11.96
C THR A 288 2.88 -3.71 11.97
N ASN A 289 3.04 -2.50 11.46
CA ASN A 289 4.35 -1.87 11.27
C ASN A 289 5.34 -2.77 10.48
N GLY A 290 4.83 -3.60 9.59
CA GLY A 290 5.62 -4.55 8.79
C GLY A 290 6.25 -5.70 9.60
N THR A 291 5.99 -5.81 10.89
CA THR A 291 6.65 -6.79 11.77
C THR A 291 6.15 -8.22 11.51
N VAL A 292 4.85 -8.39 11.28
CA VAL A 292 4.22 -9.67 10.92
C VAL A 292 3.28 -9.44 9.74
N PRO A 293 3.30 -10.28 8.70
CA PRO A 293 2.40 -10.13 7.56
C PRO A 293 0.93 -10.12 7.99
N MET A 294 0.21 -9.07 7.59
CA MET A 294 -1.22 -8.91 7.81
C MET A 294 -1.79 -7.88 6.85
N GLY A 295 -3.04 -8.05 6.50
CA GLY A 295 -3.87 -7.07 5.82
C GLY A 295 -5.29 -7.12 6.35
N ALA A 296 -6.13 -6.21 5.87
CA ALA A 296 -7.55 -6.20 6.16
C ALA A 296 -8.36 -5.54 5.05
N VAL A 297 -9.63 -5.91 4.98
CA VAL A 297 -10.66 -5.19 4.25
C VAL A 297 -11.64 -4.62 5.26
N PHE A 298 -11.86 -3.32 5.20
CA PHE A 298 -12.89 -2.65 5.98
C PHE A 298 -14.08 -2.33 5.09
N MET A 299 -15.30 -2.42 5.61
CA MET A 299 -16.51 -2.26 4.82
C MET A 299 -17.61 -1.54 5.59
N LYS A 300 -18.51 -0.94 4.84
CA LYS A 300 -19.74 -0.35 5.38
C LYS A 300 -20.64 -1.39 6.01
N GLU A 301 -21.45 -0.97 6.99
CA GLU A 301 -22.43 -1.82 7.64
C GLU A 301 -23.41 -2.48 6.67
N ASP A 302 -23.91 -1.72 5.67
CA ASP A 302 -24.89 -2.21 4.69
C ASP A 302 -24.34 -3.38 3.86
N LEU A 303 -23.02 -3.34 3.52
CA LEU A 303 -22.39 -4.45 2.81
C LEU A 303 -22.38 -5.71 3.67
N TYR A 304 -22.00 -5.57 4.93
CA TYR A 304 -22.01 -6.69 5.87
C TYR A 304 -23.42 -7.27 6.04
N GLN A 305 -24.40 -6.40 6.29
CA GLN A 305 -25.79 -6.83 6.52
C GLN A 305 -26.40 -7.53 5.30
N ALA A 306 -25.98 -7.20 4.08
CA ALA A 306 -26.42 -7.90 2.88
C ALA A 306 -26.05 -9.40 2.88
N PHE A 307 -24.96 -9.78 3.55
CA PHE A 307 -24.58 -11.19 3.71
C PHE A 307 -25.27 -11.87 4.88
N MET A 308 -25.76 -11.11 5.87
CA MET A 308 -26.41 -11.65 7.08
C MET A 308 -27.87 -12.06 6.80
N THR A 309 -28.07 -12.81 5.72
CA THR A 309 -29.37 -13.29 5.25
C THR A 309 -29.35 -14.82 5.12
N GLY A 310 -30.51 -15.44 5.22
CA GLY A 310 -30.64 -16.91 5.16
C GLY A 310 -30.58 -17.59 6.52
N PRO A 311 -30.41 -18.91 6.55
CA PRO A 311 -30.39 -19.68 7.81
C PRO A 311 -29.14 -19.38 8.65
N GLU A 312 -29.28 -19.21 9.96
CA GLU A 312 -28.18 -18.92 10.90
C GLU A 312 -27.05 -19.98 10.91
N ASN A 313 -27.35 -21.19 10.49
CA ASN A 313 -26.37 -22.29 10.39
C ASN A 313 -25.71 -22.40 9.01
N SER A 314 -25.86 -21.42 8.16
CA SER A 314 -25.19 -21.35 6.86
C SER A 314 -24.00 -20.40 6.91
N ILE A 315 -22.93 -20.73 6.16
CA ILE A 315 -21.78 -19.83 6.00
C ILE A 315 -22.19 -18.70 5.07
N GLU A 316 -22.27 -17.47 5.57
CA GLU A 316 -22.73 -16.28 4.86
C GLU A 316 -21.80 -15.90 3.70
N MET A 317 -20.49 -16.03 3.90
CA MET A 317 -19.48 -15.74 2.89
C MET A 317 -18.44 -16.86 2.86
N PRO A 318 -18.48 -17.79 1.88
CA PRO A 318 -17.56 -18.93 1.80
C PRO A 318 -16.17 -18.47 1.28
N HIS A 319 -15.49 -17.66 2.06
CA HIS A 319 -14.18 -17.10 1.78
C HIS A 319 -13.39 -16.86 3.08
N GLY A 320 -12.10 -17.19 3.04
CA GLY A 320 -11.17 -17.01 4.15
C GLY A 320 -9.80 -17.57 3.80
N TYR A 321 -8.80 -17.16 4.55
CA TYR A 321 -7.43 -17.67 4.45
C TYR A 321 -7.08 -18.44 5.71
N THR A 322 -6.26 -19.48 5.60
CA THR A 322 -5.80 -20.28 6.74
C THR A 322 -5.19 -19.43 7.85
N TYR A 323 -4.59 -18.31 7.49
CA TYR A 323 -3.93 -17.39 8.43
C TYR A 323 -4.71 -16.08 8.65
N SER A 324 -5.99 -16.00 8.25
CA SER A 324 -6.84 -14.84 8.58
C SER A 324 -6.84 -14.59 10.09
N ALA A 325 -6.58 -13.35 10.49
CA ALA A 325 -6.47 -12.96 11.90
C ALA A 325 -5.49 -13.83 12.72
N HIS A 326 -4.32 -14.19 12.16
CA HIS A 326 -3.31 -14.98 12.85
C HIS A 326 -2.98 -14.40 14.24
N PRO A 327 -2.95 -15.20 15.33
CA PRO A 327 -2.78 -14.67 16.69
C PRO A 327 -1.56 -13.78 16.87
N VAL A 328 -0.42 -14.20 16.32
CA VAL A 328 0.84 -13.42 16.39
C VAL A 328 0.76 -12.11 15.58
N ALA A 329 0.02 -12.11 14.45
CA ALA A 329 -0.19 -10.90 13.68
C ALA A 329 -1.13 -9.93 14.39
N CYS A 330 -2.18 -10.42 15.05
CA CYS A 330 -3.05 -9.60 15.91
C CYS A 330 -2.26 -9.00 17.09
N ALA A 331 -1.39 -9.79 17.74
CA ALA A 331 -0.52 -9.29 18.80
C ALA A 331 0.43 -8.18 18.29
N ALA A 332 1.02 -8.37 17.11
CA ALA A 332 1.84 -7.32 16.46
C ALA A 332 1.03 -6.05 16.16
N GLY A 333 -0.20 -6.23 15.68
CA GLY A 333 -1.12 -5.12 15.41
C GLY A 333 -1.48 -4.35 16.67
N LEU A 334 -1.85 -5.02 17.77
CA LEU A 334 -2.12 -4.39 19.06
C LEU A 334 -0.92 -3.59 19.56
N GLY A 335 0.29 -4.19 19.56
CA GLY A 335 1.50 -3.49 19.94
C GLY A 335 1.82 -2.30 19.01
N THR A 336 1.43 -2.37 17.73
CA THR A 336 1.56 -1.26 16.77
C THR A 336 0.60 -0.12 17.10
N MET A 337 -0.66 -0.43 17.40
CA MET A 337 -1.66 0.59 17.80
C MET A 337 -1.23 1.31 19.07
N ASP A 338 -0.66 0.59 20.04
CA ASP A 338 -0.13 1.21 21.26
C ASP A 338 0.97 2.23 20.96
N VAL A 339 1.91 1.89 20.07
CA VAL A 339 2.98 2.82 19.65
C VAL A 339 2.40 4.02 18.91
N TYR A 340 1.43 3.80 18.00
CA TYR A 340 0.81 4.87 17.24
C TYR A 340 0.09 5.87 18.14
N GLU A 341 -0.63 5.36 19.16
CA GLU A 341 -1.36 6.20 20.11
C GLU A 341 -0.41 6.96 21.04
N GLU A 342 0.51 6.26 21.69
CA GLU A 342 1.42 6.86 22.68
C GLU A 342 2.32 7.95 22.10
N GLU A 343 2.72 7.80 20.84
CA GLU A 343 3.60 8.77 20.17
C GLU A 343 2.84 9.71 19.22
N GLY A 344 1.50 9.61 19.15
CA GLY A 344 0.65 10.46 18.31
C GLY A 344 0.96 10.33 16.82
N LEU A 345 1.46 9.16 16.36
CA LEU A 345 2.02 9.02 15.01
C LEU A 345 0.97 9.17 13.91
N LEU A 346 -0.30 8.86 14.20
CA LEU A 346 -1.37 8.98 13.21
C LEU A 346 -1.68 10.43 12.81
N THR A 347 -1.32 11.42 13.65
CA THR A 347 -1.57 12.84 13.42
C THR A 347 -0.31 13.70 13.31
N ARG A 348 0.83 13.17 13.71
CA ARG A 348 2.13 13.90 13.74
C ARG A 348 2.54 14.49 12.39
N VAL A 349 2.04 13.95 11.30
CA VAL A 349 2.27 14.47 9.95
C VAL A 349 1.88 15.94 9.82
N GLY A 350 0.84 16.40 10.55
CA GLY A 350 0.44 17.81 10.57
C GLY A 350 1.58 18.77 10.96
N GLU A 351 2.51 18.31 11.80
CA GLU A 351 3.68 19.09 12.24
C GLU A 351 4.85 19.03 11.25
N LEU A 352 4.97 17.92 10.51
CA LEU A 352 6.12 17.61 9.68
C LEU A 352 5.90 17.84 8.18
N ALA A 353 4.64 17.89 7.73
CA ALA A 353 4.30 17.91 6.31
C ALA A 353 4.93 19.09 5.56
N GLN A 354 4.91 20.28 6.16
CA GLN A 354 5.49 21.47 5.53
C GLN A 354 7.02 21.37 5.41
N TYR A 355 7.68 20.91 6.47
CA TYR A 355 9.13 20.67 6.42
C TYR A 355 9.51 19.63 5.35
N TRP A 356 8.75 18.54 5.28
CA TRP A 356 8.96 17.49 4.28
C TRP A 356 8.73 18.01 2.85
N GLU A 357 7.67 18.77 2.62
CA GLU A 357 7.38 19.40 1.34
C GLU A 357 8.52 20.31 0.89
N ASP A 358 8.98 21.21 1.78
CA ASP A 358 10.05 22.16 1.45
C ASP A 358 11.38 21.43 1.19
N ALA A 359 11.69 20.41 1.99
CA ALA A 359 12.87 19.58 1.78
C ALA A 359 12.83 18.83 0.44
N ALA A 360 11.68 18.24 0.06
CA ALA A 360 11.53 17.58 -1.23
C ALA A 360 11.66 18.59 -2.39
N HIS A 361 10.97 19.72 -2.31
CA HIS A 361 10.97 20.73 -3.38
C HIS A 361 12.28 21.54 -3.47
N SER A 362 13.16 21.49 -2.46
CA SER A 362 14.51 22.06 -2.54
C SER A 362 15.37 21.39 -3.62
N LEU A 363 15.00 20.19 -4.05
CA LEU A 363 15.70 19.45 -5.10
C LEU A 363 15.27 19.84 -6.53
N ARG A 364 14.35 20.79 -6.68
CA ARG A 364 13.78 21.19 -7.97
C ARG A 364 14.81 21.55 -9.03
N ASP A 365 15.83 22.28 -8.64
CA ASP A 365 16.86 22.78 -9.55
C ASP A 365 18.03 21.79 -9.74
N CYS A 366 17.94 20.61 -9.15
CA CYS A 366 18.94 19.59 -9.35
C CYS A 366 18.92 19.06 -10.80
N PRO A 367 20.08 18.72 -11.39
CA PRO A 367 20.15 18.22 -12.75
C PRO A 367 19.26 17.00 -12.98
N ASN A 368 18.50 17.03 -14.06
CA ASN A 368 17.57 15.98 -14.49
C ASN A 368 16.28 15.83 -13.64
N VAL A 369 16.04 16.61 -12.62
CA VAL A 369 14.74 16.62 -11.93
C VAL A 369 13.75 17.35 -12.85
N ILE A 370 12.65 16.66 -13.21
CA ILE A 370 11.61 17.18 -14.10
C ILE A 370 10.27 17.35 -13.40
N ASP A 371 10.09 16.71 -12.24
CA ASP A 371 8.91 16.90 -11.40
C ASP A 371 9.20 16.47 -9.96
N ILE A 372 8.48 17.08 -9.02
CA ILE A 372 8.43 16.68 -7.61
C ILE A 372 6.96 16.72 -7.18
N ARG A 373 6.49 15.61 -6.60
CA ARG A 373 5.12 15.47 -6.09
C ARG A 373 5.19 15.09 -4.62
N ASN A 374 4.33 15.67 -3.80
CA ASN A 374 4.26 15.34 -2.38
C ASN A 374 2.85 15.49 -1.83
N LEU A 375 2.54 14.76 -0.77
CA LEU A 375 1.38 14.93 0.09
C LEU A 375 1.65 14.29 1.45
N GLY A 376 1.42 15.02 2.54
CA GLY A 376 1.80 14.54 3.87
C GLY A 376 3.29 14.16 3.93
N LEU A 377 3.61 12.96 4.40
CA LEU A 377 4.98 12.41 4.41
C LEU A 377 5.28 11.48 3.22
N ILE A 378 4.64 11.73 2.10
CA ILE A 378 4.88 11.01 0.85
C ILE A 378 5.47 11.97 -0.17
N ALA A 379 6.54 11.59 -0.87
CA ALA A 379 7.07 12.36 -2.00
C ALA A 379 7.64 11.45 -3.08
N ALA A 380 7.69 11.96 -4.30
CA ALA A 380 8.45 11.37 -5.42
C ALA A 380 9.19 12.47 -6.17
N ILE A 381 10.40 12.15 -6.59
CA ILE A 381 11.25 12.97 -7.44
C ILE A 381 11.34 12.26 -8.78
N GLU A 382 10.82 12.90 -9.83
CA GLU A 382 10.85 12.35 -11.19
C GLU A 382 12.08 12.85 -11.94
N LEU A 383 12.81 11.89 -12.51
CA LEU A 383 14.03 12.19 -13.25
C LEU A 383 13.78 12.08 -14.76
N ALA A 384 14.36 13.00 -15.53
CA ALA A 384 14.30 12.97 -16.98
C ALA A 384 14.74 11.60 -17.53
N PRO A 385 14.02 11.04 -18.51
CA PRO A 385 14.43 9.79 -19.15
C PRO A 385 15.78 9.96 -19.83
N ARG A 386 16.54 8.87 -19.90
CA ARG A 386 17.76 8.77 -20.72
C ARG A 386 17.60 7.70 -21.79
N SER A 387 18.50 7.67 -22.77
CA SER A 387 18.58 6.60 -23.75
C SER A 387 18.71 5.25 -23.02
N GLY A 388 17.91 4.26 -23.42
CA GLY A 388 17.85 2.93 -22.80
C GLY A 388 16.45 2.59 -22.29
N ALA A 389 16.37 1.67 -21.33
CA ALA A 389 15.11 1.22 -20.77
C ALA A 389 14.40 2.35 -19.96
N ILE A 390 13.07 2.36 -20.03
CA ILE A 390 12.24 3.24 -19.19
C ILE A 390 12.59 3.03 -17.72
N GLY A 391 12.80 4.11 -16.98
CA GLY A 391 13.16 4.06 -15.55
C GLY A 391 14.65 3.81 -15.27
N ALA A 392 15.50 3.63 -16.31
CA ALA A 392 16.92 3.33 -16.13
C ALA A 392 17.65 4.37 -15.28
N ARG A 393 17.33 5.67 -15.43
CA ARG A 393 17.93 6.73 -14.62
C ARG A 393 17.55 6.64 -13.13
N GLY A 394 16.29 6.36 -12.84
CA GLY A 394 15.83 6.16 -11.48
C GLY A 394 16.47 4.92 -10.83
N MET A 395 16.58 3.82 -11.57
CA MET A 395 17.25 2.62 -11.09
C MET A 395 18.73 2.85 -10.78
N ASP A 396 19.45 3.58 -11.64
CA ASP A 396 20.85 3.94 -11.38
C ASP A 396 21.00 4.83 -10.17
N ALA A 397 20.11 5.82 -10.00
CA ALA A 397 20.11 6.69 -8.82
C ALA A 397 19.88 5.87 -7.53
N HIS A 398 18.94 4.94 -7.55
CA HIS A 398 18.68 4.04 -6.42
C HIS A 398 19.90 3.17 -6.06
N LEU A 399 20.53 2.56 -7.05
CA LEU A 399 21.73 1.73 -6.83
C LEU A 399 22.89 2.56 -6.30
N LYS A 400 23.14 3.74 -6.85
CA LYS A 400 24.17 4.67 -6.39
C LYS A 400 23.89 5.19 -4.98
N ALA A 401 22.64 5.49 -4.66
CA ALA A 401 22.24 5.88 -3.31
C ALA A 401 22.56 4.76 -2.30
N PHE A 402 22.21 3.50 -2.63
CA PHE A 402 22.56 2.35 -1.81
C PHE A 402 24.09 2.22 -1.62
N GLU A 403 24.86 2.34 -2.69
CA GLU A 403 26.31 2.29 -2.66
C GLU A 403 26.93 3.39 -1.77
N LYS A 404 26.41 4.63 -1.86
CA LYS A 404 26.84 5.76 -1.05
C LYS A 404 26.48 5.58 0.43
N THR A 405 25.25 5.18 0.75
CA THR A 405 24.83 4.96 2.14
C THR A 405 25.56 3.80 2.79
N VAL A 406 26.16 2.95 1.99
CA VAL A 406 27.04 1.84 2.40
C VAL A 406 28.50 2.31 2.58
N GLY A 407 28.83 3.61 2.39
CA GLY A 407 30.15 4.21 2.61
C GLY A 407 30.70 4.07 4.03
N THR A 408 31.99 4.35 4.21
CA THR A 408 32.66 4.22 5.50
C THR A 408 32.27 5.35 6.46
N ALA A 409 32.50 5.17 7.77
CA ALA A 409 32.22 6.21 8.77
C ALA A 409 32.98 7.53 8.51
N LYS A 410 34.08 7.49 7.75
CA LYS A 410 34.84 8.67 7.31
C LYS A 410 34.06 9.50 6.28
N ASP A 411 33.30 8.85 5.40
CA ASP A 411 32.53 9.55 4.36
C ASP A 411 31.38 10.39 4.91
N ARG A 412 31.08 10.28 6.21
CA ARG A 412 29.98 10.99 6.88
C ARG A 412 30.37 12.29 7.57
N HIS A 413 31.64 12.49 7.77
CA HIS A 413 32.13 13.70 8.45
C HIS A 413 32.61 14.80 7.49
N ASP A 414 32.83 14.46 6.23
CA ASP A 414 33.41 15.37 5.25
C ASP A 414 32.38 15.87 4.18
N GLU A 415 31.19 15.32 4.13
CA GLU A 415 30.11 15.84 3.26
C GLU A 415 28.77 15.78 4.00
N ASP A 416 28.07 16.89 4.10
CA ASP A 416 26.65 16.96 4.39
C ASP A 416 25.89 16.28 3.23
N VAL A 417 25.85 14.95 3.21
CA VAL A 417 25.07 14.19 2.23
C VAL A 417 23.64 14.15 2.72
N PRO A 418 22.69 14.81 2.02
CA PRO A 418 21.27 14.67 2.34
C PRO A 418 20.91 13.18 2.31
N GLY A 419 20.25 12.70 3.35
CA GLY A 419 19.75 11.32 3.40
C GLY A 419 18.83 11.06 2.22
N TYR A 420 19.11 10.01 1.45
CA TYR A 420 18.26 9.56 0.35
C TYR A 420 17.28 8.52 0.86
N GLY A 421 15.99 8.84 0.82
CA GLY A 421 14.90 7.91 0.90
C GLY A 421 14.33 7.63 -0.48
#